data_feccc89ccc864c3fccdfb2956cf00d49
#
_entry.id   feccc89ccc864c3fccdfb2956cf00d49
#
_cell.length_a   1.000
_cell.length_b   1.000
_cell.length_c   1.000
_cell.angle_alpha   90.00
_cell.angle_beta   90.00
_cell.angle_gamma   90.00
#
_symmetry.space_group_name_H-M   'P 1'
#
loop_
_entity.id
_entity.type
_entity.pdbx_description
1 polymer ?
#
loop_
_entity_poly.entity_id
_entity_poly.type
_entity_poly.pdbx_seq_one_letter_code
_entity_poly.pdbx_strand_id
1 'polypeptide(L)'
;MVLLAAVCCLTVPPLFGLVSVAAQTAPAPGAAAPAGVVREVEAGLAQAVQRFEARDVTGVLALVSEQYRTGPLTKAGIREQLLATYGLYDSVKATVRVDEVRMVGEHAWVYSTGEVSGRLRLLGTPMVFLSWERELEVVRREGGAWRLFGYQQ
;
A
#
# COMPACT_ATOMS: atom_id res chain seq x y z
N MET A 1 -3.07 -2.00 -0.44
CA MET A 1 -2.21 -1.88 0.75
C MET A 1 -0.92 -1.20 0.42
N VAL A 2 -0.74 -0.83 -0.83
CA VAL A 2 0.20 0.19 -1.33
C VAL A 2 0.12 1.50 -0.53
N LEU A 3 -1.03 1.80 0.05
CA LEU A 3 -1.23 2.91 0.97
C LEU A 3 -0.16 2.99 2.07
N LEU A 4 0.41 1.86 2.48
CA LEU A 4 1.41 1.77 3.55
C LEU A 4 2.84 1.79 3.03
N ALA A 5 3.10 1.27 1.83
CA ALA A 5 4.43 1.23 1.24
C ALA A 5 4.78 2.53 0.51
N ALA A 6 3.80 3.16 -0.10
CA ALA A 6 3.99 4.34 -0.94
C ALA A 6 4.23 5.65 -0.18
N VAL A 7 3.95 5.72 1.13
CA VAL A 7 4.37 6.86 1.99
C VAL A 7 5.92 6.93 2.11
N CYS A 8 6.64 5.89 1.65
CA CYS A 8 8.10 5.83 1.70
C CYS A 8 8.83 6.66 0.63
N CYS A 9 8.17 7.08 -0.45
CA CYS A 9 8.85 7.75 -1.59
C CYS A 9 8.95 9.27 -1.50
N LEU A 10 8.93 9.88 -0.32
CA LEU A 10 9.27 11.29 -0.14
C LEU A 10 10.80 11.51 -0.11
N THR A 11 11.54 10.90 -1.04
CA THR A 11 12.91 11.32 -1.34
C THR A 11 12.89 12.26 -2.54
N VAL A 12 13.45 13.44 -2.32
CA VAL A 12 13.67 14.55 -3.26
C VAL A 12 14.00 14.03 -4.67
N PRO A 13 13.31 14.51 -5.74
CA PRO A 13 13.62 14.08 -7.10
C PRO A 13 14.97 14.68 -7.53
N PRO A 14 15.89 13.90 -8.10
CA PRO A 14 16.93 14.47 -8.93
C PRO A 14 16.30 14.89 -10.26
N LEU A 15 16.45 16.13 -10.62
CA LEU A 15 16.22 16.67 -11.96
C LEU A 15 17.11 15.93 -12.97
N PHE A 16 16.58 14.93 -13.66
CA PHE A 16 17.18 14.47 -14.93
C PHE A 16 16.19 13.69 -15.80
N GLY A 17 15.99 14.22 -17.01
CA GLY A 17 15.85 13.51 -18.27
C GLY A 17 14.66 12.55 -18.44
N LEU A 18 13.65 13.02 -19.18
CA LEU A 18 12.62 12.18 -19.83
C LEU A 18 13.25 11.15 -20.76
N VAL A 19 13.41 9.92 -20.29
CA VAL A 19 13.52 8.76 -21.15
C VAL A 19 12.27 7.93 -20.93
N SER A 20 11.29 8.04 -21.83
CA SER A 20 10.16 7.11 -21.92
C SER A 20 10.71 5.74 -22.35
N VAL A 21 11.06 4.92 -21.38
CA VAL A 21 11.19 3.49 -21.58
C VAL A 21 9.79 2.91 -21.47
N ALA A 22 9.24 2.49 -22.61
CA ALA A 22 8.06 1.63 -22.63
C ALA A 22 8.39 0.38 -21.83
N ALA A 23 7.91 0.31 -20.59
CA ALA A 23 8.04 -0.86 -19.77
C ALA A 23 7.24 -1.99 -20.43
N GLN A 24 7.93 -2.91 -21.07
CA GLN A 24 7.36 -4.19 -21.46
C GLN A 24 6.95 -4.90 -20.17
N THR A 25 5.66 -4.92 -19.91
CA THR A 25 5.07 -5.59 -18.76
C THR A 25 5.28 -7.09 -18.91
N ALA A 26 6.33 -7.64 -18.33
CA ALA A 26 6.48 -9.08 -18.24
C ALA A 26 5.22 -9.67 -17.56
N PRO A 27 4.72 -10.82 -18.02
CA PRO A 27 3.55 -11.44 -17.40
C PRO A 27 3.83 -11.67 -15.92
N ALA A 28 2.91 -11.27 -15.06
CA ALA A 28 3.05 -11.40 -13.62
C ALA A 28 3.22 -12.90 -13.25
N PRO A 29 4.16 -13.27 -12.38
CA PRO A 29 4.36 -14.66 -11.98
C PRO A 29 3.18 -15.19 -11.16
N GLY A 30 2.99 -16.51 -11.19
CA GLY A 30 1.93 -17.19 -10.43
C GLY A 30 0.62 -17.39 -11.19
N ALA A 31 -0.30 -18.12 -10.59
CA ALA A 31 -1.64 -18.38 -11.13
C ALA A 31 -2.63 -17.31 -10.65
N ALA A 32 -3.68 -17.05 -11.43
CA ALA A 32 -4.78 -16.20 -10.98
C ALA A 32 -5.34 -16.71 -9.65
N ALA A 33 -5.58 -15.82 -8.70
CA ALA A 33 -6.10 -16.21 -7.40
C ALA A 33 -7.55 -16.71 -7.50
N PRO A 34 -7.96 -17.70 -6.68
CA PRO A 34 -9.35 -18.10 -6.56
C PRO A 34 -10.23 -16.90 -6.15
N ALA A 35 -11.46 -16.83 -6.66
CA ALA A 35 -12.38 -15.72 -6.37
C ALA A 35 -12.63 -15.50 -4.87
N GLY A 36 -12.53 -16.55 -4.04
CA GLY A 36 -12.60 -16.43 -2.58
C GLY A 36 -11.46 -15.60 -2.01
N VAL A 37 -10.24 -15.88 -2.47
CA VAL A 37 -9.03 -15.13 -2.05
C VAL A 37 -9.12 -13.68 -2.50
N VAL A 38 -9.55 -13.42 -3.74
CA VAL A 38 -9.73 -12.04 -4.25
C VAL A 38 -10.66 -11.26 -3.33
N ARG A 39 -11.84 -11.80 -3.01
CA ARG A 39 -12.79 -11.14 -2.10
C ARG A 39 -12.22 -10.89 -0.69
N GLU A 40 -11.47 -11.85 -0.13
CA GLU A 40 -10.83 -11.67 1.17
C GLU A 40 -9.79 -10.56 1.16
N VAL A 41 -8.98 -10.49 0.09
CA VAL A 41 -7.96 -9.45 -0.11
C VAL A 41 -8.62 -8.08 -0.28
N GLU A 42 -9.65 -7.97 -1.11
CA GLU A 42 -10.41 -6.73 -1.32
C GLU A 42 -11.06 -6.24 -0.01
N ALA A 43 -11.64 -7.15 0.77
CA ALA A 43 -12.22 -6.81 2.07
C ALA A 43 -11.15 -6.33 3.05
N GLY A 44 -9.98 -6.98 3.09
CA GLY A 44 -8.84 -6.55 3.90
C GLY A 44 -8.33 -5.16 3.50
N LEU A 45 -8.27 -4.88 2.20
CA LEU A 45 -7.88 -3.57 1.68
C LEU A 45 -8.90 -2.49 2.04
N ALA A 46 -10.19 -2.75 1.88
CA ALA A 46 -11.25 -1.83 2.27
C ALA A 46 -11.19 -1.51 3.78
N GLN A 47 -10.92 -2.52 4.61
CA GLN A 47 -10.71 -2.31 6.04
C GLN A 47 -9.47 -1.44 6.32
N ALA A 48 -8.36 -1.66 5.58
CA ALA A 48 -7.15 -0.86 5.72
C ALA A 48 -7.43 0.61 5.39
N VAL A 49 -8.16 0.90 4.31
CA VAL A 49 -8.58 2.25 3.92
C VAL A 49 -9.41 2.89 5.03
N GLN A 50 -10.43 2.21 5.54
CA GLN A 50 -11.26 2.73 6.63
C GLN A 50 -10.44 3.08 7.87
N ARG A 51 -9.53 2.18 8.31
CA ARG A 51 -8.66 2.42 9.46
C ARG A 51 -7.71 3.59 9.23
N PHE A 52 -7.14 3.69 8.01
CA PHE A 52 -6.28 4.79 7.63
C PHE A 52 -7.01 6.13 7.67
N GLU A 53 -8.18 6.24 7.07
CA GLU A 53 -9.01 7.46 7.08
C GLU A 53 -9.49 7.84 8.47
N ALA A 54 -9.76 6.84 9.33
CA ALA A 54 -10.09 7.03 10.74
C ALA A 54 -8.87 7.39 11.60
N ARG A 55 -7.66 7.43 11.02
CA ARG A 55 -6.38 7.68 11.71
C ARG A 55 -6.08 6.66 12.82
N ASP A 56 -6.61 5.46 12.67
CA ASP A 56 -6.42 4.35 13.61
C ASP A 56 -5.11 3.62 13.31
N VAL A 57 -4.00 4.14 13.85
CA VAL A 57 -2.65 3.56 13.68
C VAL A 57 -2.62 2.09 14.11
N THR A 58 -3.21 1.77 15.24
CA THR A 58 -3.24 0.41 15.78
C THR A 58 -4.01 -0.53 14.87
N GLY A 59 -5.18 -0.10 14.40
CA GLY A 59 -6.01 -0.88 13.48
C GLY A 59 -5.34 -1.10 12.13
N VAL A 60 -4.64 -0.10 11.59
CA VAL A 60 -3.85 -0.27 10.36
C VAL A 60 -2.72 -1.27 10.57
N LEU A 61 -1.95 -1.14 11.66
CA LEU A 61 -0.83 -2.03 11.95
C LEU A 61 -1.27 -3.48 12.26
N ALA A 62 -2.50 -3.69 12.70
CA ALA A 62 -3.04 -5.04 12.87
C ALA A 62 -3.19 -5.81 11.55
N LEU A 63 -3.26 -5.09 10.41
CA LEU A 63 -3.31 -5.66 9.07
C LEU A 63 -1.91 -5.87 8.44
N VAL A 64 -0.85 -5.53 9.17
CA VAL A 64 0.55 -5.68 8.75
C VAL A 64 1.19 -6.83 9.54
N SER A 65 1.88 -7.73 8.85
CA SER A 65 2.65 -8.81 9.46
C SER A 65 3.75 -8.25 10.38
N GLU A 66 4.03 -8.95 11.47
CA GLU A 66 5.20 -8.63 12.31
C GLU A 66 6.52 -8.83 11.55
N GLN A 67 6.50 -9.67 10.51
CA GLN A 67 7.64 -9.94 9.64
C GLN A 67 7.67 -9.04 8.40
N TYR A 68 6.82 -8.01 8.35
CA TYR A 68 6.78 -7.11 7.20
C TYR A 68 8.16 -6.52 6.91
N ARG A 69 8.56 -6.62 5.64
CA ARG A 69 9.78 -5.97 5.14
C ARG A 69 9.65 -5.67 3.64
N THR A 70 10.01 -4.46 3.28
CA THR A 70 10.18 -4.03 1.89
C THR A 70 11.42 -3.14 1.84
N GLY A 71 12.54 -3.66 1.33
CA GLY A 71 13.82 -2.99 1.45
C GLY A 71 14.15 -2.67 2.92
N PRO A 72 14.44 -1.40 3.26
CA PRO A 72 14.72 -0.99 4.64
C PRO A 72 13.44 -0.81 5.49
N LEU A 73 12.25 -0.78 4.86
CA LEU A 73 11.00 -0.51 5.55
C LEU A 73 10.50 -1.72 6.32
N THR A 74 10.18 -1.50 7.59
CA THR A 74 9.61 -2.48 8.51
C THR A 74 8.25 -2.03 9.01
N LYS A 75 7.54 -2.89 9.73
CA LYS A 75 6.28 -2.53 10.41
C LYS A 75 6.43 -1.31 11.34
N ALA A 76 7.55 -1.20 12.05
CA ALA A 76 7.85 -0.03 12.87
C ALA A 76 8.01 1.25 12.00
N GLY A 77 8.69 1.14 10.86
CA GLY A 77 8.79 2.24 9.90
C GLY A 77 7.44 2.69 9.35
N ILE A 78 6.53 1.74 9.05
CA ILE A 78 5.14 2.07 8.66
C ILE A 78 4.45 2.87 9.77
N ARG A 79 4.62 2.48 11.03
CA ARG A 79 4.05 3.22 12.16
C ARG A 79 4.52 4.68 12.19
N GLU A 80 5.82 4.90 12.04
CA GLU A 80 6.38 6.26 12.04
C GLU A 80 5.85 7.09 10.86
N GLN A 81 5.71 6.49 9.68
CA GLN A 81 5.13 7.16 8.51
C GLN A 81 3.65 7.54 8.72
N LEU A 82 2.85 6.65 9.30
CA LEU A 82 1.45 6.96 9.64
C LEU A 82 1.37 8.15 10.61
N LEU A 83 2.19 8.14 11.66
CA LEU A 83 2.22 9.23 12.63
C LEU A 83 2.64 10.56 12.00
N ALA A 84 3.67 10.55 11.13
CA ALA A 84 4.11 11.72 10.39
C ALA A 84 3.00 12.25 9.46
N THR A 85 2.35 11.37 8.71
CA THR A 85 1.23 11.73 7.82
C THR A 85 0.09 12.37 8.63
N TYR A 86 -0.30 11.76 9.73
CA TYR A 86 -1.37 12.31 10.58
C TYR A 86 -0.97 13.57 11.34
N GLY A 87 0.32 13.82 11.49
CA GLY A 87 0.86 15.09 11.99
C GLY A 87 0.71 16.23 10.98
N LEU A 88 0.95 15.93 9.70
CA LEU A 88 0.94 16.92 8.60
C LEU A 88 -0.45 17.25 8.10
N TYR A 89 -1.37 16.26 8.07
CA TYR A 89 -2.69 16.40 7.46
C TYR A 89 -3.80 16.32 8.53
N ASP A 90 -4.78 17.22 8.44
CA ASP A 90 -5.97 17.21 9.32
C ASP A 90 -6.93 16.09 8.94
N SER A 91 -7.05 15.81 7.64
CA SER A 91 -7.83 14.70 7.09
C SER A 91 -7.05 14.01 6.00
N VAL A 92 -7.25 12.71 5.88
CA VAL A 92 -6.70 11.89 4.82
C VAL A 92 -7.82 11.09 4.16
N LYS A 93 -7.70 10.89 2.86
CA LYS A 93 -8.61 10.09 2.05
C LYS A 93 -7.79 9.19 1.15
N ALA A 94 -8.25 7.97 0.95
CA ALA A 94 -7.61 7.02 0.07
C ALA A 94 -8.63 6.37 -0.85
N THR A 95 -8.29 6.31 -2.13
CA THR A 95 -9.02 5.53 -3.13
C THR A 95 -8.09 4.45 -3.65
N VAL A 96 -8.50 3.21 -3.53
CA VAL A 96 -7.69 2.07 -3.98
C VAL A 96 -8.58 1.08 -4.72
N ARG A 97 -8.08 0.59 -5.85
CA ARG A 97 -8.71 -0.45 -6.65
C ARG A 97 -7.72 -1.61 -6.80
N VAL A 98 -8.18 -2.82 -6.55
CA VAL A 98 -7.42 -4.03 -6.87
C VAL A 98 -7.55 -4.29 -8.37
N ASP A 99 -6.42 -4.35 -9.06
CA ASP A 99 -6.36 -4.61 -10.51
C ASP A 99 -6.24 -6.11 -10.79
N GLU A 100 -5.45 -6.81 -9.96
CA GLU A 100 -5.20 -8.24 -10.13
C GLU A 100 -4.70 -8.86 -8.82
N VAL A 101 -5.06 -10.13 -8.58
CA VAL A 101 -4.51 -10.93 -7.49
C VAL A 101 -3.99 -12.25 -8.04
N ARG A 102 -2.76 -12.62 -7.71
CA ARG A 102 -2.12 -13.87 -8.11
C ARG A 102 -1.60 -14.65 -6.92
N MET A 103 -1.68 -15.96 -6.99
CA MET A 103 -1.06 -16.83 -5.99
C MET A 103 0.37 -17.18 -6.41
N VAL A 104 1.32 -16.93 -5.51
CA VAL A 104 2.73 -17.30 -5.67
C VAL A 104 3.14 -18.07 -4.41
N GLY A 105 3.10 -19.38 -4.46
CA GLY A 105 3.24 -20.22 -3.26
C GLY A 105 2.14 -19.93 -2.24
N GLU A 106 2.53 -19.62 -1.01
CA GLU A 106 1.62 -19.29 0.09
C GLU A 106 1.26 -17.79 0.16
N HIS A 107 1.77 -16.99 -0.78
CA HIS A 107 1.56 -15.56 -0.82
C HIS A 107 0.55 -15.19 -1.89
N ALA A 108 -0.21 -14.14 -1.65
CA ALA A 108 -0.98 -13.48 -2.70
C ALA A 108 -0.26 -12.18 -3.11
N TRP A 109 0.01 -12.07 -4.40
CA TRP A 109 0.54 -10.89 -5.06
C TRP A 109 -0.62 -10.05 -5.53
N VAL A 110 -0.74 -8.85 -4.98
CA VAL A 110 -1.85 -7.94 -5.18
C VAL A 110 -1.36 -6.74 -5.97
N TYR A 111 -1.84 -6.59 -7.18
CA TYR A 111 -1.61 -5.39 -7.99
C TYR A 111 -2.76 -4.43 -7.75
N SER A 112 -2.44 -3.19 -7.46
CA SER A 112 -3.45 -2.16 -7.20
C SER A 112 -3.07 -0.82 -7.80
N THR A 113 -4.09 -0.02 -8.05
CA THR A 113 -4.00 1.38 -8.50
C THR A 113 -4.75 2.24 -7.50
N GLY A 114 -4.21 3.41 -7.18
CA GLY A 114 -4.88 4.28 -6.23
C GLY A 114 -4.21 5.62 -6.02
N GLU A 115 -4.80 6.38 -5.12
CA GLU A 115 -4.30 7.69 -4.70
C GLU A 115 -4.62 7.96 -3.24
N VAL A 116 -3.82 8.84 -2.63
CA VAL A 116 -4.07 9.38 -1.30
C VAL A 116 -4.07 10.90 -1.39
N SER A 117 -5.10 11.48 -0.83
CA SER A 117 -5.22 12.93 -0.67
C SER A 117 -5.36 13.29 0.80
N GLY A 118 -5.09 14.54 1.11
CA GLY A 118 -5.23 15.06 2.45
C GLY A 118 -5.33 16.57 2.46
N ARG A 119 -5.78 17.12 3.59
CA ARG A 119 -5.79 18.55 3.84
C ARG A 119 -4.61 18.91 4.72
N LEU A 120 -3.69 19.71 4.18
CA LEU A 120 -2.54 20.21 4.96
C LEU A 120 -3.01 21.06 6.14
N ARG A 121 -2.55 20.70 7.34
CA ARG A 121 -2.93 21.35 8.60
C ARG A 121 -2.64 22.84 8.62
N LEU A 122 -1.48 23.26 8.14
CA LEU A 122 -1.06 24.65 8.17
C LEU A 122 -1.75 25.54 7.11
N LEU A 123 -2.06 24.97 5.95
CA LEU A 123 -2.56 25.73 4.80
C LEU A 123 -4.05 25.51 4.55
N GLY A 124 -4.66 24.49 5.15
CA GLY A 124 -6.04 24.10 4.90
C GLY A 124 -6.32 23.63 3.46
N THR A 125 -5.28 23.48 2.65
CA THR A 125 -5.39 23.16 1.22
C THR A 125 -5.48 21.64 1.01
N PRO A 126 -6.51 21.15 0.30
CA PRO A 126 -6.56 19.76 -0.11
C PRO A 126 -5.55 19.51 -1.22
N MET A 127 -4.85 18.37 -1.17
CA MET A 127 -3.91 17.95 -2.19
C MET A 127 -3.80 16.43 -2.27
N VAL A 128 -3.56 15.91 -3.48
CA VAL A 128 -3.10 14.55 -3.67
C VAL A 128 -1.60 14.55 -3.40
N PHE A 129 -1.15 13.74 -2.46
CA PHE A 129 0.27 13.66 -2.11
C PHE A 129 0.90 12.32 -2.46
N LEU A 130 0.08 11.36 -2.91
CA LEU A 130 0.54 10.05 -3.33
C LEU A 130 -0.40 9.49 -4.38
N SER A 131 0.15 8.91 -5.45
CA SER A 131 -0.59 8.12 -6.43
C SER A 131 0.30 6.99 -6.96
N TRP A 132 -0.32 5.88 -7.33
CA TRP A 132 0.37 4.73 -7.92
C TRP A 132 -0.52 4.05 -8.93
N GLU A 133 0.09 3.37 -9.88
CA GLU A 133 -0.59 2.61 -10.92
C GLU A 133 -0.02 1.19 -10.98
N ARG A 134 -0.89 0.19 -10.85
CA ARG A 134 -0.56 -1.24 -10.92
C ARG A 134 0.68 -1.62 -10.07
N GLU A 135 0.79 -1.05 -8.89
CA GLU A 135 1.88 -1.39 -7.98
C GLU A 135 1.60 -2.71 -7.26
N LEU A 136 2.66 -3.49 -7.06
CA LEU A 136 2.59 -4.81 -6.44
C LEU A 136 2.78 -4.70 -4.92
N GLU A 137 1.93 -5.41 -4.21
CA GLU A 137 2.07 -5.70 -2.78
C GLU A 137 1.97 -7.20 -2.53
N VAL A 138 2.74 -7.69 -1.59
CA VAL A 138 2.70 -9.09 -1.19
C VAL A 138 1.97 -9.22 0.14
N VAL A 139 0.96 -10.09 0.17
CA VAL A 139 0.24 -10.45 1.39
C VAL A 139 0.39 -11.94 1.69
N ARG A 140 0.40 -12.28 2.97
CA ARG A 140 0.47 -13.66 3.46
C ARG A 140 -0.66 -13.95 4.43
N ARG A 141 -1.12 -15.19 4.46
CA ARG A 141 -2.16 -15.61 5.41
C ARG A 141 -1.54 -15.90 6.78
N GLU A 142 -1.98 -15.18 7.80
CA GLU A 142 -1.53 -15.31 9.18
C GLU A 142 -2.73 -15.33 10.13
N GLY A 143 -2.88 -16.38 10.92
CA GLY A 143 -4.00 -16.50 11.86
C GLY A 143 -5.38 -16.44 11.20
N GLY A 144 -5.48 -16.92 9.95
CA GLY A 144 -6.73 -16.94 9.19
C GLY A 144 -7.02 -15.66 8.39
N ALA A 145 -6.24 -14.60 8.54
CA ALA A 145 -6.40 -13.33 7.83
C ALA A 145 -5.21 -13.03 6.89
N TRP A 146 -5.48 -12.32 5.79
CA TRP A 146 -4.43 -11.82 4.92
C TRP A 146 -3.80 -10.57 5.55
N ARG A 147 -2.46 -10.59 5.70
CA ARG A 147 -1.68 -9.46 6.22
C ARG A 147 -0.65 -9.02 5.22
N LEU A 148 -0.39 -7.72 5.18
CA LEU A 148 0.69 -7.16 4.39
C LEU A 148 2.02 -7.74 4.87
N PHE A 149 2.76 -8.36 3.96
CA PHE A 149 4.01 -9.07 4.25
C PHE A 149 5.23 -8.36 3.65
N GLY A 150 5.02 -7.70 2.50
CA GLY A 150 6.08 -6.99 1.78
C GLY A 150 6.98 -7.93 0.97
N TYR A 151 7.98 -7.34 0.33
CA TYR A 151 9.00 -8.08 -0.43
C TYR A 151 10.17 -8.38 0.48
N GLN A 152 10.40 -9.64 0.73
CA GLN A 152 11.63 -10.10 1.37
C GLN A 152 12.60 -10.47 0.26
N GLN A 153 13.54 -9.60 -0.05
CA GLN A 153 14.70 -9.89 -0.87
C GLN A 153 15.86 -10.31 0.02
#